data_3b99aacd78cf3e23c63001d907454be5
#
_entry.id   3b99aacd78cf3e23c63001d907454be5
#
_cell.length_a   1.000
_cell.length_b   1.000
_cell.length_c   1.000
_cell.angle_alpha   90.00
_cell.angle_beta   90.00
_cell.angle_gamma   90.00
#
_symmetry.space_group_name_H-M   'P 1'
#
loop_
_entity.id
_entity.type
_entity.pdbx_description
1 polymer ?
#
loop_
_entity_poly.entity_id
_entity_poly.type
_entity_poly.pdbx_seq_one_letter_code
_entity_poly.pdbx_strand_id
1 'polypeptide(L)'
;NYMRDFGPKYMNPEFYDKVSLPADQGDGIKLAEDAINGKYIADDNVVGFPMVKYTDEELTQLTTLGTDIYKYVEAQFAHWVVDGGIDEEWDAYLKQLDSMGLQDLMNIQNGAYEAYLQSMGK
;
A
#
# COMPACT_ATOMS: atom_id res chain seq x y z
N ASN A 1 -5.56 27.66 -17.06
CA ASN A 1 -6.36 26.80 -16.18
C ASN A 1 -5.59 25.58 -15.60
N TYR A 2 -4.29 25.47 -15.89
CA TYR A 2 -3.47 24.35 -15.40
C TYR A 2 -3.28 24.37 -13.87
N MET A 3 -3.24 25.54 -13.26
CA MET A 3 -3.03 25.67 -11.80
C MET A 3 -4.23 25.27 -10.94
N ARG A 4 -5.42 25.14 -11.54
CA ARG A 4 -6.63 24.77 -10.79
C ARG A 4 -6.62 23.30 -10.36
N ASP A 5 -5.87 22.46 -11.06
CA ASP A 5 -5.92 21.01 -10.86
C ASP A 5 -4.72 20.45 -10.08
N PHE A 6 -3.72 21.27 -9.75
CA PHE A 6 -2.45 20.85 -9.12
C PHE A 6 -2.19 21.44 -7.72
N GLY A 7 -3.19 21.95 -7.03
CA GLY A 7 -3.03 22.45 -5.66
C GLY A 7 -3.74 21.59 -4.61
N PRO A 8 -3.40 21.73 -3.33
CA PRO A 8 -4.20 21.11 -2.27
C PRO A 8 -5.62 21.70 -2.34
N LYS A 9 -6.59 20.82 -2.63
CA LYS A 9 -8.00 21.21 -2.70
C LYS A 9 -8.63 20.90 -1.34
N TYR A 10 -9.03 21.95 -0.63
CA TYR A 10 -9.93 21.77 0.51
C TYR A 10 -11.34 21.59 -0.03
N MET A 11 -11.92 20.43 0.21
CA MET A 11 -13.34 20.19 -0.04
C MET A 11 -14.05 20.22 1.31
N ASN A 12 -14.96 21.20 1.47
CA ASN A 12 -15.80 21.27 2.66
C ASN A 12 -16.67 19.99 2.72
N PRO A 13 -16.61 19.19 3.81
CA PRO A 13 -17.43 17.99 3.97
C PRO A 13 -18.92 18.23 3.73
N GLU A 14 -19.44 19.41 4.13
CA GLU A 14 -20.84 19.79 3.89
C GLU A 14 -21.22 19.90 2.40
N PHE A 15 -20.22 19.95 1.50
CA PHE A 15 -20.49 19.98 0.07
C PHE A 15 -21.15 18.69 -0.39
N TYR A 16 -20.71 17.55 0.12
CA TYR A 16 -21.28 16.25 -0.20
C TYR A 16 -22.72 16.08 0.26
N ASP A 17 -23.11 16.73 1.36
CA ASP A 17 -24.47 16.71 1.85
C ASP A 17 -25.45 17.48 0.95
N LYS A 18 -24.92 18.39 0.13
CA LYS A 18 -25.70 19.26 -0.77
C LYS A 18 -25.72 18.80 -2.22
N VAL A 19 -24.88 17.84 -2.59
CA VAL A 19 -24.78 17.33 -3.97
C VAL A 19 -25.44 15.97 -4.05
N SER A 20 -26.56 15.91 -4.78
CA SER A 20 -27.17 14.64 -5.14
C SER A 20 -26.70 14.27 -6.54
N LEU A 21 -25.91 13.22 -6.66
CA LEU A 21 -25.46 12.66 -7.93
C LEU A 21 -26.31 11.43 -8.28
N PRO A 22 -26.77 11.30 -9.54
CA PRO A 22 -27.43 10.08 -9.98
C PRO A 22 -26.56 8.86 -9.75
N ALA A 23 -27.11 7.82 -9.14
CA ALA A 23 -26.36 6.61 -8.76
C ALA A 23 -25.86 5.79 -9.97
N ASP A 24 -26.41 6.04 -11.14
CA ASP A 24 -26.07 5.38 -12.41
C ASP A 24 -25.02 6.14 -13.23
N GLN A 25 -24.54 7.28 -12.75
CA GLN A 25 -23.47 8.05 -13.39
C GLN A 25 -22.12 7.79 -12.74
N GLY A 26 -21.03 7.92 -13.50
CA GLY A 26 -19.68 7.60 -13.07
C GLY A 26 -19.27 8.24 -11.74
N ASP A 27 -19.65 9.51 -11.54
CA ASP A 27 -19.33 10.21 -10.28
C ASP A 27 -20.19 9.72 -9.10
N GLY A 28 -21.44 9.31 -9.34
CA GLY A 28 -22.31 8.72 -8.33
C GLY A 28 -21.84 7.32 -7.92
N ILE A 29 -21.40 6.52 -8.88
CA ILE A 29 -20.78 5.21 -8.63
C ILE A 29 -19.53 5.36 -7.78
N LYS A 30 -18.66 6.30 -8.16
CA LYS A 30 -17.43 6.58 -7.41
C LYS A 30 -17.72 7.01 -5.97
N LEU A 31 -18.69 7.87 -5.73
CA LEU A 31 -19.07 8.27 -4.36
C LEU A 31 -19.63 7.11 -3.55
N ALA A 32 -20.40 6.21 -4.17
CA ALA A 32 -20.89 5.01 -3.52
C ALA A 32 -19.74 4.05 -3.15
N GLU A 33 -18.77 3.90 -4.05
CA GLU A 33 -17.55 3.12 -3.80
C GLU A 33 -16.72 3.76 -2.67
N ASP A 34 -16.52 5.07 -2.68
CA ASP A 34 -15.79 5.79 -1.64
C ASP A 34 -16.49 5.67 -0.28
N ALA A 35 -17.82 5.69 -0.23
CA ALA A 35 -18.59 5.49 1.00
C ALA A 35 -18.45 4.04 1.53
N ILE A 36 -18.41 3.04 0.64
CA ILE A 36 -18.16 1.65 1.03
C ILE A 36 -16.71 1.48 1.51
N ASN A 37 -15.77 2.08 0.81
CA ASN A 37 -14.34 1.95 1.10
C ASN A 37 -13.92 2.81 2.30
N GLY A 38 -14.68 3.84 2.65
CA GLY A 38 -14.40 4.71 3.79
C GLY A 38 -14.24 3.95 5.12
N LYS A 39 -14.92 2.80 5.27
CA LYS A 39 -14.75 1.91 6.44
C LYS A 39 -13.36 1.23 6.50
N TYR A 40 -12.61 1.23 5.40
CA TYR A 40 -11.26 0.66 5.30
C TYR A 40 -10.17 1.73 5.34
N ILE A 41 -10.55 3.02 5.45
CA ILE A 41 -9.59 4.07 5.70
C ILE A 41 -9.01 3.82 7.08
N ALA A 42 -7.70 3.64 7.14
CA ALA A 42 -6.99 3.47 8.40
C ALA A 42 -7.20 4.71 9.29
N ASP A 43 -7.25 4.47 10.61
CA ASP A 43 -7.27 5.56 11.59
C ASP A 43 -6.17 6.59 11.28
N ASP A 44 -6.40 7.85 11.62
CA ASP A 44 -5.47 8.99 11.43
C ASP A 44 -4.06 8.75 12.01
N ASN A 45 -3.88 7.67 12.76
CA ASN A 45 -2.62 7.23 13.34
C ASN A 45 -1.78 6.35 12.40
N VAL A 46 -2.30 5.91 11.25
CA VAL A 46 -1.51 5.15 10.28
C VAL A 46 -0.70 6.12 9.44
N VAL A 47 0.53 6.32 9.86
CA VAL A 47 1.51 7.08 9.09
C VAL A 47 2.05 6.18 7.99
N GLY A 48 1.94 6.62 6.73
CA GLY A 48 2.58 5.91 5.62
C GLY A 48 4.09 5.77 5.86
N PHE A 49 4.68 4.70 5.34
CA PHE A 49 6.13 4.50 5.45
C PHE A 49 6.88 5.70 4.88
N PRO A 50 7.73 6.38 5.66
CA PRO A 50 8.41 7.60 5.21
C PRO A 50 9.50 7.27 4.19
N MET A 51 10.01 8.31 3.51
CA MET A 51 11.24 8.17 2.74
C MET A 51 12.41 8.03 3.70
N VAL A 52 12.91 6.81 3.83
CA VAL A 52 14.09 6.48 4.63
C VAL A 52 15.35 6.42 3.77
N LYS A 53 16.51 6.51 4.39
CA LYS A 53 17.80 6.40 3.72
C LYS A 53 18.34 4.98 3.93
N TYR A 54 18.81 4.40 2.84
CA TYR A 54 19.51 3.12 2.82
C TYR A 54 20.99 3.33 2.46
N THR A 55 21.84 2.48 2.91
CA THR A 55 23.21 2.35 2.41
C THR A 55 23.22 1.68 1.05
N ASP A 56 24.32 1.78 0.30
CA ASP A 56 24.46 1.12 -1.02
C ASP A 56 24.37 -0.41 -0.90
N GLU A 57 24.85 -0.97 0.21
CA GLU A 57 24.77 -2.40 0.50
C GLU A 57 23.32 -2.83 0.75
N GLU A 58 22.58 -2.08 1.57
CA GLU A 58 21.15 -2.31 1.82
C GLU A 58 20.32 -2.19 0.54
N LEU A 59 20.57 -1.17 -0.29
CA LEU A 59 19.90 -1.02 -1.58
C LEU A 59 20.16 -2.20 -2.51
N THR A 60 21.37 -2.72 -2.54
CA THR A 60 21.71 -3.89 -3.33
C THR A 60 20.95 -5.13 -2.85
N GLN A 61 20.92 -5.35 -1.54
CA GLN A 61 20.18 -6.46 -0.93
C GLN A 61 18.67 -6.33 -1.17
N LEU A 62 18.09 -5.16 -0.92
CA LEU A 62 16.68 -4.89 -1.16
C LEU A 62 16.28 -5.13 -2.63
N THR A 63 17.14 -4.71 -3.57
CA THR A 63 16.89 -4.92 -4.99
C THR A 63 16.90 -6.40 -5.36
N THR A 64 17.87 -7.15 -4.82
CA THR A 64 18.00 -8.57 -5.10
C THR A 64 16.84 -9.37 -4.51
N LEU A 65 16.62 -9.25 -3.21
CA LEU A 65 15.53 -9.94 -2.50
C LEU A 65 14.16 -9.51 -3.02
N GLY A 66 13.95 -8.19 -3.16
CA GLY A 66 12.69 -7.63 -3.59
C GLY A 66 12.27 -8.08 -4.98
N THR A 67 13.21 -8.14 -5.93
CA THR A 67 12.89 -8.54 -7.31
C THR A 67 12.26 -9.93 -7.37
N ASP A 68 12.82 -10.89 -6.65
CA ASP A 68 12.33 -12.27 -6.68
C ASP A 68 11.06 -12.44 -5.87
N ILE A 69 11.00 -11.82 -4.69
CA ILE A 69 9.81 -11.81 -3.84
C ILE A 69 8.61 -11.18 -4.57
N TYR A 70 8.78 -10.00 -5.17
CA TYR A 70 7.68 -9.34 -5.89
C TYR A 70 7.19 -10.15 -7.09
N LYS A 71 8.07 -10.73 -7.87
CA LYS A 71 7.68 -11.63 -8.98
C LYS A 71 6.87 -12.82 -8.49
N TYR A 72 7.28 -13.42 -7.39
CA TYR A 72 6.56 -14.55 -6.80
C TYR A 72 5.18 -14.13 -6.29
N VAL A 73 5.09 -13.00 -5.58
CA VAL A 73 3.83 -12.43 -5.08
C VAL A 73 2.87 -12.14 -6.23
N GLU A 74 3.34 -11.47 -7.29
CA GLU A 74 2.52 -11.16 -8.46
C GLU A 74 2.01 -12.42 -9.18
N ALA A 75 2.88 -13.42 -9.35
CA ALA A 75 2.51 -14.68 -9.97
C ALA A 75 1.47 -15.44 -9.14
N GLN A 76 1.66 -15.51 -7.82
CA GLN A 76 0.74 -16.18 -6.93
C GLN A 76 -0.61 -15.44 -6.83
N PHE A 77 -0.58 -14.11 -6.80
CA PHE A 77 -1.79 -13.31 -6.85
C PHE A 77 -2.59 -13.56 -8.14
N ALA A 78 -1.90 -13.56 -9.29
CA ALA A 78 -2.54 -13.84 -10.58
C ALA A 78 -3.16 -15.26 -10.62
N HIS A 79 -2.45 -16.26 -10.07
CA HIS A 79 -2.95 -17.62 -9.93
C HIS A 79 -4.25 -17.65 -9.11
N TRP A 80 -4.25 -17.06 -7.93
CA TRP A 80 -5.44 -17.05 -7.06
C TRP A 80 -6.63 -16.30 -7.64
N VAL A 81 -6.39 -15.24 -8.41
CA VAL A 81 -7.47 -14.51 -9.09
C VAL A 81 -8.13 -15.37 -10.18
N VAL A 82 -7.35 -16.19 -10.88
CA VAL A 82 -7.82 -17.00 -12.01
C VAL A 82 -8.38 -18.35 -11.54
N ASP A 83 -7.64 -19.03 -10.67
CA ASP A 83 -7.87 -20.44 -10.32
C ASP A 83 -8.44 -20.62 -8.91
N GLY A 84 -8.36 -19.60 -8.06
CA GLY A 84 -8.72 -19.71 -6.64
C GLY A 84 -7.66 -20.45 -5.82
N GLY A 85 -8.07 -21.07 -4.71
CA GLY A 85 -7.20 -21.92 -3.89
C GLY A 85 -6.39 -21.19 -2.82
N ILE A 86 -6.69 -19.92 -2.55
CA ILE A 86 -5.95 -19.12 -1.57
C ILE A 86 -5.95 -19.73 -0.16
N ASP A 87 -7.08 -20.29 0.27
CA ASP A 87 -7.22 -20.81 1.63
C ASP A 87 -6.36 -22.05 1.84
N GLU A 88 -6.25 -22.90 0.82
CA GLU A 88 -5.47 -24.15 0.86
C GLU A 88 -3.97 -23.89 0.69
N GLU A 89 -3.60 -22.85 -0.06
CA GLU A 89 -2.21 -22.59 -0.43
C GLU A 89 -1.51 -21.56 0.46
N TRP A 90 -2.25 -20.86 1.32
CA TRP A 90 -1.74 -19.73 2.09
C TRP A 90 -0.51 -20.07 2.95
N ASP A 91 -0.54 -21.18 3.66
CA ASP A 91 0.58 -21.60 4.51
C ASP A 91 1.85 -21.95 3.70
N ALA A 92 1.66 -22.56 2.53
CA ALA A 92 2.77 -22.86 1.63
C ALA A 92 3.36 -21.58 1.04
N TYR A 93 2.51 -20.62 0.69
CA TYR A 93 2.91 -19.30 0.20
C TYR A 93 3.76 -18.55 1.23
N LEU A 94 3.34 -18.50 2.50
CA LEU A 94 4.11 -17.86 3.56
C LEU A 94 5.48 -18.52 3.76
N LYS A 95 5.54 -19.84 3.77
CA LYS A 95 6.80 -20.59 3.86
C LYS A 95 7.73 -20.30 2.69
N GLN A 96 7.17 -20.16 1.49
CA GLN A 96 7.97 -19.82 0.32
C GLN A 96 8.55 -18.41 0.41
N LEU A 97 7.77 -17.41 0.84
CA LEU A 97 8.25 -16.06 1.08
C LEU A 97 9.39 -16.02 2.11
N ASP A 98 9.24 -16.77 3.21
CA ASP A 98 10.29 -16.91 4.22
C ASP A 98 11.59 -17.50 3.62
N SER A 99 11.47 -18.55 2.81
CA SER A 99 12.62 -19.18 2.15
C SER A 99 13.30 -18.27 1.13
N MET A 100 12.59 -17.29 0.58
CA MET A 100 13.10 -16.27 -0.34
C MET A 100 13.76 -15.08 0.37
N GLY A 101 13.77 -15.05 1.70
CA GLY A 101 14.42 -14.00 2.49
C GLY A 101 13.50 -12.81 2.82
N LEU A 102 12.18 -13.03 2.90
CA LEU A 102 11.25 -11.96 3.30
C LEU A 102 11.63 -11.33 4.63
N GLN A 103 12.07 -12.16 5.61
CA GLN A 103 12.47 -11.64 6.91
C GLN A 103 13.70 -10.74 6.82
N ASP A 104 14.67 -11.05 5.96
CA ASP A 104 15.86 -10.22 5.77
C ASP A 104 15.48 -8.88 5.11
N LEU A 105 14.60 -8.91 4.12
CA LEU A 105 14.05 -7.69 3.50
C LEU A 105 13.36 -6.81 4.54
N MET A 106 12.50 -7.38 5.37
CA MET A 106 11.80 -6.66 6.44
C MET A 106 12.76 -6.09 7.49
N ASN A 107 13.80 -6.82 7.85
CA ASN A 107 14.81 -6.35 8.81
C ASN A 107 15.55 -5.12 8.30
N ILE A 108 15.92 -5.10 7.00
CA ILE A 108 16.55 -3.92 6.38
C ILE A 108 15.61 -2.72 6.41
N GLN A 109 14.35 -2.91 6.01
CA GLN A 109 13.37 -1.83 6.01
C GLN A 109 13.10 -1.29 7.42
N ASN A 110 12.92 -2.16 8.40
CA ASN A 110 12.67 -1.78 9.78
C ASN A 110 13.88 -1.06 10.39
N GLY A 111 15.10 -1.53 10.13
CA GLY A 111 16.33 -0.87 10.60
C GLY A 111 16.45 0.56 10.06
N ALA A 112 16.16 0.77 8.78
CA ALA A 112 16.18 2.09 8.19
C ALA A 112 15.06 3.00 8.75
N TYR A 113 13.91 2.43 9.07
CA TYR A 113 12.80 3.15 9.71
C TYR A 113 13.16 3.56 11.16
N GLU A 114 13.74 2.68 11.92
CA GLU A 114 14.20 2.98 13.28
C GLU A 114 15.26 4.10 13.28
N ALA A 115 16.22 4.04 12.35
CA ALA A 115 17.19 5.12 12.18
C ALA A 115 16.53 6.46 11.82
N TYR A 116 15.51 6.43 10.99
CA TYR A 116 14.70 7.61 10.68
C TYR A 116 14.01 8.17 11.95
N LEU A 117 13.35 7.34 12.74
CA LEU A 117 12.70 7.77 13.99
C LEU A 117 13.71 8.39 14.97
N GLN A 118 14.87 7.79 15.16
CA GLN A 118 15.93 8.34 15.98
C GLN A 118 16.40 9.72 15.49
N SER A 119 16.49 9.91 14.17
CA SER A 119 16.85 11.20 13.59
C SER A 119 15.81 12.30 13.84
N MET A 120 14.57 11.90 14.08
CA MET A 120 13.44 12.81 14.39
C MET A 120 13.27 13.04 15.90
N GLY A 121 14.11 12.42 16.74
CA GLY A 121 14.03 12.53 18.20
C GLY A 121 12.83 11.79 18.81
N LYS A 122 12.37 10.75 18.14
CA LYS A 122 11.27 9.89 18.58
C LYS A 122 11.75 8.53 19.01
#